data_22420840e8c10385c865b8c17df0fb0d
#
_entry.id   22420840e8c10385c865b8c17df0fb0d
#
_cell.length_a   1.000
_cell.length_b   1.000
_cell.length_c   1.000
_cell.angle_alpha   90.00
_cell.angle_beta   90.00
_cell.angle_gamma   90.00
#
_symmetry.space_group_name_H-M   'P 1'
#
loop_
_entity.id
_entity.type
_entity.pdbx_description
1 polymer ?
#
loop_
_entity_poly.entity_id
_entity_poly.type
_entity_poly.pdbx_seq_one_letter_code
_entity_poly.pdbx_strand_id
1 'polypeptide(L)'
;MARYQNLFTQVQLRAAPEMGPPMHGATFDRTGRGSYSYWLGKLGNAQLGPIYLGPLGMASLICGFLAFEIIGLNMWASVNWDPVQFVRQLFWLALEPPGPEWGFTPFVPLAEGGWWIMAGMFMTASVLLWCARTYNRAKALGMGTHVTWAFLSAIWLMLVLGFIRPLLMGSWAEAVPFGIFPHLDWTAAFSIRYGNLFYNPFHCLSIVFLYGSTLLFAMHGATILAVGRYGGERE
;
A
#
# COMPACT_ATOMS: atom_id res chain seq x y z
N MET A 1 -35.18 -11.90 16.51
CA MET A 1 -34.06 -12.86 16.48
C MET A 1 -34.04 -13.72 15.22
N ALA A 2 -35.13 -14.31 14.78
CA ALA A 2 -35.18 -15.19 13.58
C ALA A 2 -34.69 -14.52 12.27
N ARG A 3 -34.98 -13.23 12.07
CA ARG A 3 -34.53 -12.49 10.89
C ARG A 3 -33.01 -12.36 10.77
N TYR A 4 -32.33 -12.17 11.88
CA TYR A 4 -30.85 -12.07 11.88
C TYR A 4 -30.20 -13.43 11.65
N GLN A 5 -30.73 -14.49 12.22
CA GLN A 5 -30.21 -15.83 11.98
C GLN A 5 -30.34 -16.25 10.52
N ASN A 6 -31.44 -15.93 9.85
CA ASN A 6 -31.60 -16.22 8.43
C ASN A 6 -30.62 -15.46 7.55
N LEU A 7 -30.36 -14.19 7.86
CA LEU A 7 -29.39 -13.39 7.14
C LEU A 7 -27.97 -13.96 7.28
N PHE A 8 -27.57 -14.30 8.50
CA PHE A 8 -26.26 -14.91 8.74
C PHE A 8 -26.11 -16.28 8.07
N THR A 9 -27.13 -17.10 8.10
CA THR A 9 -27.13 -18.38 7.41
C THR A 9 -26.98 -18.20 5.90
N GLN A 10 -27.65 -17.23 5.31
CA GLN A 10 -27.52 -16.91 3.89
C GLN A 10 -26.12 -16.44 3.52
N VAL A 11 -25.49 -15.59 4.34
CA VAL A 11 -24.12 -15.16 4.12
C VAL A 11 -23.16 -16.34 4.17
N GLN A 12 -23.30 -17.22 5.14
CA GLN A 12 -22.47 -18.43 5.23
C GLN A 12 -22.66 -19.37 4.06
N LEU A 13 -23.91 -19.65 3.69
CA LEU A 13 -24.21 -20.52 2.56
C LEU A 13 -23.72 -19.96 1.23
N ARG A 14 -23.66 -18.65 1.10
CA ARG A 14 -23.11 -17.99 -0.07
C ARG A 14 -21.59 -18.03 -0.11
N ALA A 15 -20.93 -17.78 1.01
CA ALA A 15 -19.48 -17.77 1.10
C ALA A 15 -18.87 -19.17 1.09
N ALA A 16 -19.47 -20.14 1.80
CA ALA A 16 -18.92 -21.49 1.96
C ALA A 16 -18.71 -22.24 0.63
N PRO A 17 -19.64 -22.25 -0.33
CA PRO A 17 -19.41 -22.89 -1.62
C PRO A 17 -18.29 -22.24 -2.43
N GLU A 18 -18.14 -20.94 -2.32
CA GLU A 18 -17.12 -20.18 -3.06
C GLU A 18 -15.74 -20.28 -2.40
N MET A 19 -15.68 -20.60 -1.14
CA MET A 19 -14.42 -20.92 -0.48
C MET A 19 -13.81 -22.21 -1.01
N GLY A 20 -14.63 -23.17 -1.40
CA GLY A 20 -14.19 -24.43 -1.99
C GLY A 20 -13.11 -25.15 -1.18
N PRO A 21 -12.34 -26.03 -1.81
CA PRO A 21 -11.11 -26.54 -1.23
C PRO A 21 -10.16 -25.36 -0.97
N PRO A 22 -9.17 -25.52 -0.08
CA PRO A 22 -8.38 -24.40 0.40
C PRO A 22 -7.93 -23.47 -0.72
N MET A 23 -8.34 -22.21 -0.67
CA MET A 23 -7.94 -21.19 -1.64
C MET A 23 -6.44 -20.91 -1.62
N HIS A 24 -5.73 -21.52 -0.75
CA HIS A 24 -4.31 -21.38 -0.49
C HIS A 24 -3.49 -22.17 -1.50
N GLY A 25 -3.38 -21.67 -2.71
CA GLY A 25 -2.56 -22.25 -3.75
C GLY A 25 -3.02 -23.61 -4.25
N ALA A 26 -4.25 -24.02 -3.95
CA ALA A 26 -4.84 -25.24 -4.48
C ALA A 26 -5.01 -25.21 -6.01
N THR A 27 -5.01 -24.00 -6.58
CA THR A 27 -5.08 -23.78 -8.02
C THR A 27 -3.74 -23.96 -8.73
N PHE A 28 -2.64 -24.08 -7.99
CA PHE A 28 -1.32 -24.25 -8.59
C PHE A 28 -0.98 -25.73 -8.72
N ASP A 29 -0.57 -26.11 -9.91
CA ASP A 29 -0.05 -27.44 -10.15
C ASP A 29 1.32 -27.61 -9.46
N ARG A 30 1.45 -28.67 -8.69
CA ARG A 30 2.62 -28.97 -7.88
C ARG A 30 3.43 -30.14 -8.44
N THR A 31 3.55 -30.19 -9.75
CA THR A 31 4.04 -31.35 -10.48
C THR A 31 5.50 -31.70 -10.26
N GLY A 32 6.35 -30.80 -9.81
CA GLY A 32 7.74 -31.14 -9.58
C GLY A 32 8.53 -30.12 -8.79
N ARG A 33 9.46 -30.60 -7.96
CA ARG A 33 10.41 -29.73 -7.26
C ARG A 33 11.33 -29.07 -8.26
N GLY A 34 11.51 -27.74 -8.16
CA GLY A 34 12.36 -26.97 -9.05
C GLY A 34 11.66 -26.50 -10.32
N SER A 35 10.48 -26.99 -10.65
CA SER A 35 9.68 -26.44 -11.73
C SER A 35 9.10 -25.06 -11.37
N TYR A 36 8.85 -24.24 -12.39
CA TYR A 36 8.21 -22.94 -12.21
C TYR A 36 6.84 -23.07 -11.49
N SER A 37 6.04 -24.07 -11.90
CA SER A 37 4.75 -24.36 -11.27
C SER A 37 4.87 -24.75 -9.79
N TYR A 38 5.91 -25.49 -9.44
CA TYR A 38 6.17 -25.86 -8.05
C TYR A 38 6.47 -24.64 -7.18
N TRP A 39 7.33 -23.75 -7.66
CA TRP A 39 7.67 -22.54 -6.90
C TRP A 39 6.50 -21.58 -6.81
N LEU A 40 5.71 -21.43 -7.87
CA LEU A 40 4.47 -20.66 -7.84
C LEU A 40 3.49 -21.24 -6.83
N GLY A 41 3.35 -22.55 -6.76
CA GLY A 41 2.54 -23.22 -5.75
C GLY A 41 2.99 -22.94 -4.33
N LYS A 42 4.30 -22.91 -4.09
CA LYS A 42 4.86 -22.53 -2.79
C LYS A 42 4.55 -21.08 -2.43
N LEU A 43 4.73 -20.16 -3.35
CA LEU A 43 4.36 -18.75 -3.16
C LEU A 43 2.86 -18.60 -2.93
N GLY A 44 2.05 -19.37 -3.66
CA GLY A 44 0.61 -19.39 -3.48
C GLY A 44 0.14 -19.90 -2.13
N ASN A 45 0.98 -20.64 -1.39
CA ASN A 45 0.70 -21.12 -0.03
C ASN A 45 1.44 -20.33 1.05
N ALA A 46 2.11 -19.25 0.71
CA ALA A 46 2.85 -18.46 1.68
C ALA A 46 1.92 -17.87 2.74
N GLN A 47 2.35 -17.91 3.99
CA GLN A 47 1.64 -17.36 5.14
C GLN A 47 2.58 -16.57 6.02
N LEU A 48 2.05 -15.53 6.67
CA LEU A 48 2.74 -14.77 7.71
C LEU A 48 1.90 -14.88 8.99
N GLY A 49 2.29 -15.80 9.88
CA GLY A 49 1.47 -16.16 11.04
C GLY A 49 0.10 -16.67 10.58
N PRO A 50 -1.01 -16.11 11.08
CA PRO A 50 -2.36 -16.49 10.66
C PRO A 50 -2.79 -15.90 9.30
N ILE A 51 -1.98 -15.00 8.72
CA ILE A 51 -2.33 -14.28 7.50
C ILE A 51 -1.84 -15.07 6.29
N TYR A 52 -2.77 -15.48 5.45
CA TYR A 52 -2.49 -16.05 4.14
C TYR A 52 -2.09 -14.94 3.17
N LEU A 53 -0.94 -15.06 2.51
CA LEU A 53 -0.40 -14.04 1.62
C LEU A 53 -0.71 -14.32 0.14
N GLY A 54 -0.41 -15.52 -0.32
CA GLY A 54 -0.47 -15.86 -1.73
C GLY A 54 0.59 -15.15 -2.58
N PRO A 55 0.53 -15.27 -3.91
CA PRO A 55 1.51 -14.65 -4.81
C PRO A 55 1.49 -13.12 -4.73
N LEU A 56 0.30 -12.50 -4.76
CA LEU A 56 0.16 -11.04 -4.68
C LEU A 56 0.59 -10.51 -3.32
N GLY A 57 0.24 -11.20 -2.23
CA GLY A 57 0.65 -10.82 -0.88
C GLY A 57 2.17 -10.89 -0.70
N MET A 58 2.80 -11.94 -1.21
CA MET A 58 4.27 -12.05 -1.19
C MET A 58 4.95 -10.98 -2.02
N ALA A 59 4.47 -10.73 -3.22
CA ALA A 59 5.01 -9.68 -4.08
C ALA A 59 4.86 -8.30 -3.42
N SER A 60 3.70 -8.04 -2.79
CA SER A 60 3.46 -6.81 -2.06
C SER A 60 4.44 -6.62 -0.91
N LEU A 61 4.64 -7.65 -0.08
CA LEU A 61 5.57 -7.58 1.06
C LEU A 61 7.02 -7.41 0.60
N ILE A 62 7.43 -8.11 -0.44
CA ILE A 62 8.80 -7.96 -1.00
C ILE A 62 9.00 -6.53 -1.51
N CYS A 63 8.05 -5.99 -2.26
CA CYS A 63 8.13 -4.61 -2.75
C CYS A 63 8.17 -3.60 -1.60
N GLY A 64 7.34 -3.78 -0.58
CA GLY A 64 7.32 -2.91 0.61
C GLY A 64 8.64 -2.99 1.38
N PHE A 65 9.17 -4.19 1.58
CA PHE A 65 10.47 -4.39 2.21
C PHE A 65 11.58 -3.67 1.43
N LEU A 66 11.62 -3.86 0.11
CA LEU A 66 12.62 -3.20 -0.74
C LEU A 66 12.50 -1.67 -0.68
N ALA A 67 11.29 -1.13 -0.68
CA ALA A 67 11.09 0.31 -0.54
C ALA A 67 11.67 0.84 0.76
N PHE A 68 11.38 0.20 1.88
CA PHE A 68 11.90 0.61 3.19
C PHE A 68 13.41 0.41 3.32
N GLU A 69 13.95 -0.67 2.75
CA GLU A 69 15.40 -0.89 2.73
C GLU A 69 16.12 0.19 1.93
N ILE A 70 15.61 0.56 0.77
CA ILE A 70 16.19 1.64 -0.05
C ILE A 70 16.19 2.95 0.75
N ILE A 71 15.07 3.31 1.37
CA ILE A 71 14.96 4.52 2.17
C ILE A 71 15.92 4.47 3.35
N GLY A 72 15.87 3.41 4.14
CA GLY A 72 16.68 3.25 5.34
C GLY A 72 18.18 3.22 5.07
N LEU A 73 18.61 2.48 4.06
CA LEU A 73 20.03 2.39 3.71
C LEU A 73 20.57 3.72 3.15
N ASN A 74 19.79 4.46 2.38
CA ASN A 74 20.19 5.79 1.92
C ASN A 74 20.30 6.78 3.06
N MET A 75 19.36 6.75 4.01
CA MET A 75 19.44 7.57 5.22
C MET A 75 20.67 7.23 6.04
N TRP A 76 20.95 5.93 6.23
CA TRP A 76 22.12 5.49 6.98
C TRP A 76 23.42 5.88 6.27
N ALA A 77 23.51 5.70 4.97
CA ALA A 77 24.64 6.13 4.17
C ALA A 77 24.92 7.63 4.29
N SER A 78 23.88 8.45 4.40
CA SER A 78 24.00 9.92 4.52
C SER A 78 24.70 10.37 5.81
N VAL A 79 24.77 9.52 6.82
CA VAL A 79 25.53 9.73 8.07
C VAL A 79 26.79 8.84 8.14
N ASN A 80 27.33 8.48 6.99
CA ASN A 80 28.55 7.67 6.85
C ASN A 80 28.47 6.29 7.57
N TRP A 81 27.31 5.68 7.54
CA TRP A 81 27.05 4.36 8.15
C TRP A 81 27.26 4.32 9.67
N ASP A 82 27.27 5.47 10.32
CA ASP A 82 27.37 5.56 11.78
C ASP A 82 26.00 5.23 12.40
N PRO A 83 25.86 4.11 13.13
CA PRO A 83 24.58 3.71 13.70
C PRO A 83 24.08 4.66 14.79
N VAL A 84 24.98 5.28 15.53
CA VAL A 84 24.62 6.24 16.57
C VAL A 84 24.05 7.52 15.95
N GLN A 85 24.71 8.04 14.92
CA GLN A 85 24.23 9.21 14.20
C GLN A 85 22.92 8.92 13.45
N PHE A 86 22.77 7.72 12.90
CA PHE A 86 21.53 7.30 12.28
C PHE A 86 20.34 7.37 13.24
N VAL A 87 20.48 6.79 14.44
CA VAL A 87 19.42 6.84 15.46
C VAL A 87 19.18 8.26 15.96
N ARG A 88 20.27 9.01 16.19
CA ARG A 88 20.22 10.37 16.71
C ARG A 88 19.51 11.34 15.78
N GLN A 89 19.74 11.20 14.46
CA GLN A 89 19.25 12.10 13.43
C GLN A 89 18.08 11.54 12.63
N LEU A 90 17.53 10.39 13.01
CA LEU A 90 16.55 9.65 12.23
C LEU A 90 15.42 10.52 11.68
N PHE A 91 14.88 11.42 12.50
CA PHE A 91 13.77 12.29 12.10
C PHE A 91 14.20 13.45 11.17
N TRP A 92 15.49 13.69 11.05
CA TRP A 92 16.05 14.74 10.19
C TRP A 92 16.56 14.19 8.86
N LEU A 93 16.72 12.88 8.74
CA LEU A 93 17.20 12.23 7.53
C LEU A 93 16.11 12.13 6.49
N ALA A 94 16.51 12.16 5.22
CA ALA A 94 15.61 12.05 4.10
C ALA A 94 16.23 11.30 2.93
N LEU A 95 15.36 10.72 2.10
CA LEU A 95 15.68 10.36 0.73
C LEU A 95 14.96 11.36 -0.17
N GLU A 96 15.72 12.15 -0.88
CA GLU A 96 15.21 13.25 -1.69
C GLU A 96 14.84 12.80 -3.11
N PRO A 97 13.79 13.40 -3.71
CA PRO A 97 13.51 13.21 -5.12
C PRO A 97 14.58 13.86 -6.01
N PRO A 98 14.61 13.52 -7.32
CA PRO A 98 15.51 14.18 -8.26
C PRO A 98 15.34 15.70 -8.29
N GLY A 99 16.39 16.40 -8.63
CA GLY A 99 16.32 17.84 -8.86
C GLY A 99 15.58 18.21 -10.13
N PRO A 100 15.20 19.50 -10.30
CA PRO A 100 14.43 19.97 -11.45
C PRO A 100 15.13 19.79 -12.80
N GLU A 101 16.46 19.67 -12.82
CA GLU A 101 17.24 19.42 -14.02
C GLU A 101 16.91 18.08 -14.70
N TRP A 102 16.39 17.11 -13.95
CA TRP A 102 16.01 15.80 -14.49
C TRP A 102 14.59 15.75 -15.05
N GLY A 103 13.75 16.73 -14.76
CA GLY A 103 12.36 16.73 -15.19
C GLY A 103 11.59 15.53 -14.66
N PHE A 104 10.89 14.82 -15.54
CA PHE A 104 10.09 13.63 -15.20
C PHE A 104 10.64 12.35 -15.82
N THR A 105 11.92 12.29 -16.16
CA THR A 105 12.55 11.07 -16.66
C THR A 105 12.71 10.04 -15.54
N PRO A 106 12.42 8.75 -15.79
CA PRO A 106 12.67 7.69 -14.80
C PRO A 106 14.16 7.28 -14.74
N PHE A 107 14.97 7.70 -15.70
CA PHE A 107 16.37 7.33 -15.82
C PHE A 107 17.27 8.38 -15.16
N VAL A 108 17.17 8.48 -13.85
CA VAL A 108 17.98 9.39 -13.03
C VAL A 108 19.07 8.58 -12.33
N PRO A 109 20.33 9.08 -12.28
CA PRO A 109 21.39 8.43 -11.52
C PRO A 109 20.95 8.17 -10.07
N LEU A 110 21.35 7.03 -9.53
CA LEU A 110 20.88 6.59 -8.20
C LEU A 110 21.17 7.63 -7.11
N ALA A 111 22.38 8.18 -7.10
CA ALA A 111 22.79 9.19 -6.11
C ALA A 111 22.14 10.56 -6.30
N GLU A 112 21.49 10.82 -7.42
CA GLU A 112 20.89 12.11 -7.78
C GLU A 112 19.36 12.08 -7.73
N GLY A 113 18.79 11.10 -7.05
CA GLY A 113 17.35 10.93 -6.88
C GLY A 113 16.80 9.64 -7.49
N GLY A 114 17.60 8.84 -8.18
CA GLY A 114 17.18 7.55 -8.72
C GLY A 114 16.72 6.58 -7.64
N TRP A 115 17.32 6.59 -6.48
CA TRP A 115 16.88 5.80 -5.35
C TRP A 115 15.49 6.20 -4.86
N TRP A 116 15.17 7.50 -4.86
CA TRP A 116 13.84 7.96 -4.53
C TRP A 116 12.77 7.43 -5.49
N ILE A 117 13.06 7.50 -6.79
CA ILE A 117 12.16 6.94 -7.82
C ILE A 117 11.95 5.45 -7.57
N MET A 118 13.02 4.70 -7.35
CA MET A 118 12.96 3.26 -7.14
C MET A 118 12.17 2.91 -5.87
N ALA A 119 12.43 3.58 -4.76
CA ALA A 119 11.69 3.40 -3.52
C ALA A 119 10.21 3.72 -3.70
N GLY A 120 9.90 4.82 -4.38
CA GLY A 120 8.52 5.20 -4.69
C GLY A 120 7.79 4.18 -5.57
N MET A 121 8.48 3.62 -6.55
CA MET A 121 7.93 2.56 -7.41
C MET A 121 7.64 1.29 -6.62
N PHE A 122 8.56 0.84 -5.77
CA PHE A 122 8.34 -0.34 -4.93
C PHE A 122 7.22 -0.10 -3.89
N MET A 123 7.17 1.06 -3.28
CA MET A 123 6.10 1.39 -2.33
C MET A 123 4.73 1.41 -3.01
N THR A 124 4.64 2.03 -4.18
CA THR A 124 3.40 2.09 -4.97
C THR A 124 2.99 0.68 -5.42
N ALA A 125 3.93 -0.11 -5.92
CA ALA A 125 3.69 -1.50 -6.30
C ALA A 125 3.19 -2.31 -5.10
N SER A 126 3.80 -2.14 -3.93
CA SER A 126 3.39 -2.84 -2.70
C SER A 126 1.93 -2.60 -2.36
N VAL A 127 1.51 -1.35 -2.27
CA VAL A 127 0.11 -1.02 -1.91
C VAL A 127 -0.88 -1.42 -2.99
N LEU A 128 -0.53 -1.28 -4.26
CA LEU A 128 -1.41 -1.68 -5.37
C LEU A 128 -1.55 -3.20 -5.47
N LEU A 129 -0.50 -3.95 -5.23
CA LEU A 129 -0.54 -5.41 -5.19
C LEU A 129 -1.39 -5.92 -4.02
N TRP A 130 -1.28 -5.28 -2.86
CA TRP A 130 -2.13 -5.63 -1.73
C TRP A 130 -3.60 -5.28 -1.98
N CYS A 131 -3.85 -4.16 -2.64
CA CYS A 131 -5.19 -3.78 -3.07
C CYS A 131 -5.79 -4.81 -4.04
N ALA A 132 -5.02 -5.24 -5.04
CA ALA A 132 -5.41 -6.29 -5.97
C ALA A 132 -5.69 -7.63 -5.26
N ARG A 133 -4.87 -7.98 -4.27
CA ARG A 133 -5.09 -9.14 -3.41
C ARG A 133 -6.42 -9.04 -2.66
N THR A 134 -6.71 -7.87 -2.11
CA THR A 134 -7.97 -7.60 -1.40
C THR A 134 -9.18 -7.81 -2.32
N TYR A 135 -9.10 -7.29 -3.54
CA TYR A 135 -10.14 -7.48 -4.55
C TYR A 135 -10.33 -8.96 -4.89
N ASN A 136 -9.25 -9.66 -5.19
CA ASN A 136 -9.31 -11.07 -5.59
C ASN A 136 -9.85 -11.95 -4.47
N ARG A 137 -9.47 -11.70 -3.22
CA ARG A 137 -10.01 -12.47 -2.09
C ARG A 137 -11.49 -12.20 -1.87
N ALA A 138 -11.92 -10.96 -2.00
CA ALA A 138 -13.35 -10.64 -1.91
C ALA A 138 -14.14 -11.39 -2.98
N LYS A 139 -13.68 -11.40 -4.22
CA LYS A 139 -14.32 -12.14 -5.32
C LYS A 139 -14.31 -13.65 -5.08
N ALA A 140 -13.19 -14.21 -4.66
CA ALA A 140 -13.07 -15.64 -4.39
C ALA A 140 -13.98 -16.11 -3.25
N LEU A 141 -14.25 -15.25 -2.28
CA LEU A 141 -15.13 -15.54 -1.15
C LEU A 141 -16.62 -15.19 -1.42
N GLY A 142 -16.94 -14.67 -2.60
CA GLY A 142 -18.30 -14.22 -2.91
C GLY A 142 -18.73 -13.00 -2.08
N MET A 143 -17.77 -12.22 -1.61
CA MET A 143 -18.00 -11.03 -0.79
C MET A 143 -18.01 -9.77 -1.66
N GLY A 144 -18.57 -8.69 -1.12
CA GLY A 144 -18.52 -7.38 -1.76
C GLY A 144 -17.10 -6.83 -1.81
N THR A 145 -16.82 -5.95 -2.77
CA THR A 145 -15.49 -5.37 -3.00
C THR A 145 -15.31 -3.99 -2.36
N HIS A 146 -16.21 -3.59 -1.47
CA HIS A 146 -16.20 -2.25 -0.85
C HIS A 146 -14.91 -1.93 -0.10
N VAL A 147 -14.26 -2.92 0.52
CA VAL A 147 -12.97 -2.72 1.20
C VAL A 147 -11.88 -2.31 0.21
N THR A 148 -11.89 -2.87 -0.99
CA THR A 148 -10.96 -2.49 -2.07
C THR A 148 -11.10 -1.00 -2.44
N TRP A 149 -12.32 -0.52 -2.54
CA TRP A 149 -12.58 0.89 -2.86
C TRP A 149 -12.22 1.83 -1.73
N ALA A 150 -12.46 1.41 -0.49
CA ALA A 150 -11.98 2.13 0.69
C ALA A 150 -10.44 2.20 0.71
N PHE A 151 -9.78 1.11 0.36
CA PHE A 151 -8.32 1.04 0.23
C PHE A 151 -7.80 2.03 -0.83
N LEU A 152 -8.40 2.04 -2.02
CA LEU A 152 -8.03 2.98 -3.08
C LEU A 152 -8.24 4.44 -2.64
N SER A 153 -9.31 4.72 -1.92
CA SER A 153 -9.55 6.05 -1.36
C SER A 153 -8.44 6.47 -0.39
N ALA A 154 -7.98 5.54 0.45
CA ALA A 154 -6.93 5.81 1.43
C ALA A 154 -5.57 6.12 0.80
N ILE A 155 -5.24 5.47 -0.34
CA ILE A 155 -3.96 5.68 -1.02
C ILE A 155 -3.98 6.81 -2.05
N TRP A 156 -5.13 7.46 -2.25
CA TRP A 156 -5.27 8.54 -3.23
C TRP A 156 -4.25 9.66 -3.02
N LEU A 157 -4.10 10.14 -1.80
CA LEU A 157 -3.16 11.20 -1.48
C LEU A 157 -1.71 10.81 -1.79
N MET A 158 -1.34 9.58 -1.47
CA MET A 158 0.00 9.07 -1.79
C MET A 158 0.25 9.10 -3.30
N LEU A 159 -0.71 8.66 -4.11
CA LEU A 159 -0.60 8.68 -5.57
C LEU A 159 -0.53 10.11 -6.13
N VAL A 160 -1.30 11.02 -5.58
CA VAL A 160 -1.28 12.43 -5.98
C VAL A 160 0.07 13.07 -5.67
N LEU A 161 0.57 12.89 -4.47
CA LEU A 161 1.82 13.52 -4.03
C LEU A 161 3.06 12.91 -4.66
N GLY A 162 3.05 11.59 -4.91
CA GLY A 162 4.21 10.88 -5.43
C GLY A 162 4.26 10.73 -6.94
N PHE A 163 3.12 10.79 -7.63
CA PHE A 163 3.08 10.50 -9.05
C PHE A 163 2.21 11.47 -9.86
N ILE A 164 0.91 11.62 -9.52
CA ILE A 164 -0.03 12.35 -10.37
C ILE A 164 0.36 13.82 -10.49
N ARG A 165 0.59 14.49 -9.36
CA ARG A 165 0.97 15.90 -9.39
C ARG A 165 2.36 16.12 -10.00
N PRO A 166 3.42 15.37 -9.64
CA PRO A 166 4.71 15.45 -10.33
C PRO A 166 4.61 15.22 -11.84
N LEU A 167 3.78 14.27 -12.30
CA LEU A 167 3.53 14.03 -13.71
C LEU A 167 2.94 15.28 -14.40
N LEU A 168 1.91 15.87 -13.80
CA LEU A 168 1.26 17.06 -14.36
C LEU A 168 2.16 18.29 -14.35
N MET A 169 3.00 18.41 -13.33
CA MET A 169 4.00 19.48 -13.23
C MET A 169 5.25 19.23 -14.10
N GLY A 170 5.44 18.01 -14.59
CA GLY A 170 6.54 17.63 -15.46
C GLY A 170 7.90 17.46 -14.73
N SER A 171 7.90 17.25 -13.42
CA SER A 171 9.13 17.14 -12.64
C SER A 171 8.95 16.29 -11.39
N TRP A 172 9.87 15.37 -11.14
CA TRP A 172 9.98 14.64 -9.88
C TRP A 172 10.35 15.56 -8.69
N ALA A 173 10.98 16.69 -8.95
CA ALA A 173 11.36 17.65 -7.92
C ALA A 173 10.17 18.24 -7.14
N GLU A 174 8.97 18.13 -7.71
CA GLU A 174 7.73 18.56 -7.06
C GLU A 174 7.22 17.53 -6.04
N ALA A 175 7.81 16.35 -5.98
CA ALA A 175 7.36 15.26 -5.11
C ALA A 175 7.86 15.45 -3.67
N VAL A 176 7.18 14.79 -2.75
CA VAL A 176 7.52 14.79 -1.31
C VAL A 176 8.72 13.89 -1.06
N PRO A 177 9.73 14.33 -0.29
CA PRO A 177 10.81 13.45 0.12
C PRO A 177 10.34 12.40 1.11
N PHE A 178 11.06 11.28 1.19
CA PHE A 178 10.88 10.32 2.27
C PHE A 178 11.69 10.76 3.49
N GLY A 179 11.01 11.19 4.53
CA GLY A 179 11.63 11.65 5.78
C GLY A 179 10.59 12.23 6.72
N ILE A 180 10.83 12.12 8.03
CA ILE A 180 9.84 12.57 9.03
C ILE A 180 9.74 14.11 9.02
N PHE A 181 10.77 14.81 9.47
CA PHE A 181 10.77 16.26 9.42
C PHE A 181 10.93 16.83 8.01
N PRO A 182 11.71 16.23 7.10
CA PRO A 182 11.81 16.75 5.74
C PRO A 182 10.48 16.78 4.98
N HIS A 183 9.56 15.82 5.19
CA HIS A 183 8.25 15.92 4.54
C HIS A 183 7.37 17.04 5.15
N LEU A 184 7.56 17.39 6.41
CA LEU A 184 6.92 18.56 7.02
C LEU A 184 7.51 19.88 6.47
N ASP A 185 8.83 19.93 6.27
CA ASP A 185 9.50 21.08 5.64
C ASP A 185 9.01 21.27 4.20
N TRP A 186 8.83 20.16 3.46
CA TRP A 186 8.22 20.20 2.14
C TRP A 186 6.82 20.82 2.19
N THR A 187 6.00 20.40 3.17
CA THR A 187 4.64 20.92 3.35
C THR A 187 4.63 22.42 3.63
N ALA A 188 5.53 22.89 4.49
CA ALA A 188 5.66 24.30 4.78
C ALA A 188 6.09 25.10 3.55
N ALA A 189 7.09 24.61 2.81
CA ALA A 189 7.56 25.23 1.58
C ALA A 189 6.46 25.29 0.51
N PHE A 190 5.66 24.23 0.40
CA PHE A 190 4.52 24.17 -0.51
C PHE A 190 3.48 25.24 -0.14
N SER A 191 3.16 25.37 1.13
CA SER A 191 2.23 26.38 1.63
C SER A 191 2.71 27.81 1.36
N ILE A 192 4.00 28.07 1.56
CA ILE A 192 4.61 29.37 1.25
C ILE A 192 4.52 29.69 -0.25
N ARG A 193 4.85 28.70 -1.10
CA ARG A 193 4.88 28.89 -2.55
C ARG A 193 3.51 29.09 -3.16
N TYR A 194 2.51 28.32 -2.73
CA TYR A 194 1.19 28.28 -3.36
C TYR A 194 0.09 28.98 -2.55
N GLY A 195 0.34 29.33 -1.31
CA GLY A 195 -0.61 30.03 -0.46
C GLY A 195 -1.82 29.16 -0.07
N ASN A 196 -3.01 29.73 -0.17
CA ASN A 196 -4.24 29.07 0.26
C ASN A 196 -4.65 27.93 -0.68
N LEU A 197 -4.60 26.69 -0.17
CA LEU A 197 -4.96 25.48 -0.90
C LEU A 197 -6.47 25.14 -0.87
N PHE A 198 -7.28 25.90 -0.15
CA PHE A 198 -8.72 25.62 -0.03
C PHE A 198 -9.45 25.67 -1.38
N TYR A 199 -8.90 26.35 -2.36
CA TYR A 199 -9.46 26.42 -3.72
C TYR A 199 -8.78 25.46 -4.70
N ASN A 200 -7.79 24.71 -4.28
CA ASN A 200 -7.17 23.68 -5.10
C ASN A 200 -8.07 22.44 -5.15
N PRO A 201 -8.60 22.06 -6.34
CA PRO A 201 -9.51 20.92 -6.43
C PRO A 201 -8.88 19.58 -6.02
N PHE A 202 -7.59 19.40 -6.25
CA PHE A 202 -6.89 18.19 -5.81
C PHE A 202 -6.78 18.13 -4.28
N HIS A 203 -6.55 19.25 -3.64
CA HIS A 203 -6.57 19.33 -2.17
C HIS A 203 -7.96 19.03 -1.61
N CYS A 204 -8.99 19.58 -2.22
CA CYS A 204 -10.38 19.32 -1.84
C CYS A 204 -10.73 17.84 -1.97
N LEU A 205 -10.39 17.21 -3.10
CA LEU A 205 -10.59 15.78 -3.32
C LEU A 205 -9.80 14.93 -2.32
N SER A 206 -8.57 15.33 -2.01
CA SER A 206 -7.73 14.62 -1.03
C SER A 206 -8.34 14.65 0.37
N ILE A 207 -8.95 15.75 0.78
CA ILE A 207 -9.70 15.86 2.04
C ILE A 207 -10.91 14.92 2.02
N VAL A 208 -11.68 14.91 0.95
CA VAL A 208 -12.85 14.04 0.82
C VAL A 208 -12.45 12.57 0.90
N PHE A 209 -11.40 12.16 0.20
CA PHE A 209 -10.91 10.79 0.23
C PHE A 209 -10.27 10.41 1.57
N LEU A 210 -9.60 11.34 2.24
CA LEU A 210 -9.05 11.09 3.58
C LEU A 210 -10.16 10.79 4.58
N TYR A 211 -11.12 11.69 4.71
CA TYR A 211 -12.21 11.52 5.68
C TYR A 211 -13.20 10.45 5.25
N GLY A 212 -13.45 10.32 3.97
CA GLY A 212 -14.27 9.25 3.42
C GLY A 212 -13.69 7.86 3.68
N SER A 213 -12.39 7.68 3.47
CA SER A 213 -11.70 6.40 3.76
C SER A 213 -11.65 6.12 5.27
N THR A 214 -11.47 7.14 6.10
CA THR A 214 -11.54 7.01 7.57
C THR A 214 -12.91 6.52 8.00
N LEU A 215 -13.95 7.13 7.48
CA LEU A 215 -15.33 6.74 7.77
C LEU A 215 -15.62 5.32 7.32
N LEU A 216 -15.27 4.97 6.09
CA LEU A 216 -15.50 3.62 5.54
C LEU A 216 -14.74 2.55 6.32
N PHE A 217 -13.50 2.81 6.68
CA PHE A 217 -12.70 1.89 7.48
C PHE A 217 -13.33 1.66 8.86
N ALA A 218 -13.69 2.73 9.55
CA ALA A 218 -14.32 2.65 10.87
C ALA A 218 -15.68 1.93 10.81
N MET A 219 -16.50 2.25 9.81
CA MET A 219 -17.83 1.63 9.64
C MET A 219 -17.73 0.17 9.25
N HIS A 220 -16.77 -0.21 8.43
CA HIS A 220 -16.56 -1.60 8.05
C HIS A 220 -16.14 -2.44 9.25
N GLY A 221 -15.17 -1.97 10.03
CA GLY A 221 -14.74 -2.65 11.25
C GLY A 221 -15.88 -2.84 12.25
N ALA A 222 -16.67 -1.79 12.47
CA ALA A 222 -17.84 -1.86 13.35
C ALA A 222 -18.91 -2.82 12.83
N THR A 223 -19.14 -2.84 11.53
CA THR A 223 -20.13 -3.74 10.90
C THR A 223 -19.71 -5.21 11.05
N ILE A 224 -18.44 -5.51 10.83
CA ILE A 224 -17.92 -6.87 11.00
C ILE A 224 -18.08 -7.35 12.44
N LEU A 225 -17.81 -6.50 13.42
CA LEU A 225 -18.05 -6.84 14.83
C LEU A 225 -19.53 -7.05 15.15
N ALA A 226 -20.41 -6.28 14.53
CA ALA A 226 -21.84 -6.42 14.72
C ALA A 226 -22.40 -7.74 14.19
N VAL A 227 -21.80 -8.32 13.15
CA VAL A 227 -22.20 -9.60 12.54
C VAL A 227 -21.33 -10.78 12.96
N GLY A 228 -20.31 -10.58 13.75
CA GLY A 228 -19.13 -11.41 14.01
C GLY A 228 -19.33 -12.76 14.70
N ARG A 229 -20.40 -13.47 14.44
CA ARG A 229 -20.68 -14.77 15.09
C ARG A 229 -20.10 -15.98 14.38
N TYR A 230 -19.51 -15.80 13.22
CA TYR A 230 -19.11 -16.89 12.33
C TYR A 230 -17.60 -17.00 12.10
N GLY A 231 -16.81 -16.38 12.95
CA GLY A 231 -15.38 -16.56 13.01
C GLY A 231 -14.56 -15.62 12.13
N GLY A 232 -15.17 -14.76 11.33
CA GLY A 232 -14.46 -13.77 10.52
C GLY A 232 -13.57 -12.84 11.35
N GLU A 233 -14.01 -12.52 12.55
CA GLU A 233 -13.27 -11.74 13.53
C GLU A 233 -12.03 -12.45 14.10
N ARG A 234 -11.91 -13.75 13.89
CA ARG A 234 -10.78 -14.56 14.38
C ARG A 234 -9.62 -14.63 13.40
N GLU A 235 -9.82 -14.19 12.19
CA GLU A 235 -8.80 -14.12 11.16
C GLU A 235 -8.01 -12.82 11.26
#